data_a9a315d44df23c109055ca5db6649f2b
#
_entry.id   a9a315d44df23c109055ca5db6649f2b
#
_cell.length_a   1.000
_cell.length_b   1.000
_cell.length_c   1.000
_cell.angle_alpha   90.00
_cell.angle_beta   90.00
_cell.angle_gamma   90.00
#
_symmetry.space_group_name_H-M   'P 1'
#
loop_
_entity.id
_entity.type
_entity.pdbx_description
1 polymer ?
#
loop_
_entity_poly.entity_id
_entity_poly.type
_entity_poly.pdbx_seq_one_letter_code
_entity_poly.pdbx_strand_id
1 'polypeptide(L)'
;MPIPDLQEAAQKIAGFLNTLNKLGGMRLKYRITAGDGARDPEGQEARQIYVELAGPDLPLVTQHNGELLLALETIAAQILRLDQRENDLVSFDAANFKALRAAELRLQAETAADKVLRSGIPYAFPPMNSRERRLMHMAFRGIEGVETASSGEGQDRFLVVYPAGKTNLPVTPPVKPRSFGRR
;
A
#
# COMPACT_ATOMS: atom_id res chain seq x y z
N MET A 1 -18.10 2.74 9.86
CA MET A 1 -19.00 3.93 10.07
C MET A 1 -18.23 5.18 9.72
N PRO A 2 -18.87 6.30 9.34
CA PRO A 2 -18.14 7.55 9.15
C PRO A 2 -17.50 8.02 10.48
N ILE A 3 -16.37 8.71 10.38
CA ILE A 3 -15.72 9.32 11.56
C ILE A 3 -16.67 10.38 12.14
N PRO A 4 -17.08 10.25 13.42
CA PRO A 4 -18.15 11.12 13.98
C PRO A 4 -17.78 12.59 14.03
N ASP A 5 -16.52 12.90 14.37
CA ASP A 5 -15.99 14.26 14.41
C ASP A 5 -14.66 14.33 13.65
N LEU A 6 -14.76 14.83 12.43
CA LEU A 6 -13.61 14.98 11.53
C LEU A 6 -12.61 16.02 12.01
N GLN A 7 -13.08 17.05 12.73
CA GLN A 7 -12.20 18.09 13.25
C GLN A 7 -11.37 17.57 14.44
N GLU A 8 -12.01 16.89 15.37
CA GLU A 8 -11.31 16.24 16.49
C GLU A 8 -10.31 15.19 15.98
N ALA A 9 -10.73 14.38 15.00
CA ALA A 9 -9.87 13.37 14.39
C ALA A 9 -8.64 13.99 13.71
N ALA A 10 -8.81 15.06 12.95
CA ALA A 10 -7.71 15.80 12.34
C ALA A 10 -6.76 16.39 13.39
N GLN A 11 -7.27 16.90 14.50
CA GLN A 11 -6.45 17.40 15.61
C GLN A 11 -5.63 16.29 16.29
N LYS A 12 -6.21 15.11 16.50
CA LYS A 12 -5.48 13.94 17.03
C LYS A 12 -4.34 13.50 16.12
N ILE A 13 -4.59 13.45 14.82
CA ILE A 13 -3.56 13.14 13.84
C ILE A 13 -2.47 14.22 13.82
N ALA A 14 -2.82 15.50 13.86
CA ALA A 14 -1.86 16.59 13.94
C ALA A 14 -1.00 16.51 15.20
N GLY A 15 -1.61 16.21 16.36
CA GLY A 15 -0.90 15.97 17.63
C GLY A 15 0.11 14.82 17.53
N PHE A 16 -0.28 13.71 16.91
CA PHE A 16 0.60 12.59 16.65
C PHE A 16 1.81 12.98 15.77
N LEU A 17 1.58 13.64 14.63
CA LEU A 17 2.65 14.07 13.73
C LEU A 17 3.59 15.10 14.37
N ASN A 18 3.04 16.02 15.17
CA ASN A 18 3.85 16.97 15.93
C ASN A 18 4.72 16.26 16.98
N THR A 19 4.19 15.23 17.64
CA THR A 19 4.95 14.43 18.60
C THR A 19 6.07 13.66 17.87
N LEU A 20 5.79 13.08 16.73
CA LEU A 20 6.77 12.38 15.89
C LEU A 20 7.90 13.34 15.46
N ASN A 21 7.58 14.55 15.04
CA ASN A 21 8.58 15.56 14.70
C ASN A 21 9.40 15.97 15.93
N LYS A 22 8.75 16.27 17.05
CA LYS A 22 9.36 16.88 18.22
C LYS A 22 10.19 15.91 19.05
N LEU A 23 9.68 14.69 19.26
CA LEU A 23 10.31 13.66 20.07
C LEU A 23 11.02 12.59 19.22
N GLY A 24 10.48 12.27 18.06
CA GLY A 24 11.07 11.32 17.11
C GLY A 24 12.17 11.92 16.23
N GLY A 25 12.37 13.25 16.27
CA GLY A 25 13.39 13.95 15.51
C GLY A 25 13.15 13.98 14.01
N MET A 26 11.94 13.67 13.54
CA MET A 26 11.59 13.74 12.13
C MET A 26 11.32 15.19 11.70
N ARG A 27 11.59 15.49 10.44
CA ARG A 27 11.40 16.81 9.83
C ARG A 27 10.36 16.71 8.73
N LEU A 28 9.12 16.35 9.12
CA LEU A 28 7.97 16.26 8.23
C LEU A 28 7.11 17.52 8.33
N LYS A 29 6.71 18.02 7.19
CA LYS A 29 5.60 18.97 7.05
C LYS A 29 4.37 18.18 6.64
N TYR A 30 3.18 18.64 7.01
CA TYR A 30 1.96 17.96 6.66
C TYR A 30 0.82 18.93 6.41
N ARG A 31 -0.11 18.49 5.56
CA ARG A 31 -1.41 19.14 5.35
C ARG A 31 -2.48 18.08 5.56
N ILE A 32 -3.46 18.38 6.41
CA ILE A 32 -4.60 17.51 6.68
C ILE A 32 -5.84 18.12 6.04
N THR A 33 -6.49 17.33 5.20
CA THR A 33 -7.78 17.65 4.58
C THR A 33 -8.82 16.67 5.12
N ALA A 34 -9.99 17.17 5.52
CA ALA A 34 -11.06 16.34 6.07
C ALA A 34 -12.39 16.58 5.35
N GLY A 35 -13.27 15.58 5.35
CA GLY A 35 -14.56 15.63 4.69
C GLY A 35 -14.49 15.53 3.17
N ASP A 36 -15.33 16.27 2.47
CA ASP A 36 -15.46 16.16 1.01
C ASP A 36 -14.15 16.47 0.24
N GLY A 37 -13.31 17.35 0.78
CA GLY A 37 -12.00 17.65 0.20
C GLY A 37 -10.97 16.52 0.32
N ALA A 38 -11.23 15.54 1.17
CA ALA A 38 -10.36 14.38 1.35
C ALA A 38 -10.71 13.21 0.41
N ARG A 39 -11.83 13.29 -0.32
CA ARG A 39 -12.29 12.21 -1.21
C ARG A 39 -11.21 11.84 -2.23
N ASP A 40 -11.12 10.55 -2.47
CA ASP A 40 -10.23 10.03 -3.50
C ASP A 40 -10.83 10.31 -4.89
N PRO A 41 -10.12 11.05 -5.78
CA PRO A 41 -10.61 11.35 -7.12
C PRO A 41 -10.85 10.09 -7.97
N GLU A 42 -10.08 9.02 -7.72
CA GLU A 42 -10.20 7.75 -8.44
C GLU A 42 -11.20 6.79 -7.78
N GLY A 43 -11.74 7.12 -6.60
CA GLY A 43 -12.70 6.30 -5.87
C GLY A 43 -12.15 4.96 -5.37
N GLN A 44 -10.83 4.80 -5.29
CA GLN A 44 -10.19 3.58 -4.82
C GLN A 44 -10.17 3.47 -3.29
N GLU A 45 -10.20 4.61 -2.59
CA GLU A 45 -10.21 4.73 -1.14
C GLU A 45 -11.47 5.46 -0.66
N ALA A 46 -12.11 4.94 0.39
CA ALA A 46 -13.27 5.58 1.03
C ALA A 46 -12.83 6.62 2.08
N ARG A 47 -11.74 7.35 1.83
CA ARG A 47 -11.11 8.24 2.78
C ARG A 47 -11.98 9.44 3.14
N GLN A 48 -12.01 9.75 4.43
CA GLN A 48 -12.61 10.95 4.99
C GLN A 48 -11.57 11.95 5.53
N ILE A 49 -10.36 11.47 5.78
CA ILE A 49 -9.20 12.29 6.15
C ILE A 49 -8.04 11.92 5.23
N TYR A 50 -7.46 12.95 4.63
CA TYR A 50 -6.29 12.81 3.78
C TYR A 50 -5.14 13.65 4.34
N VAL A 51 -3.99 13.01 4.54
CA VAL A 51 -2.78 13.64 5.08
C VAL A 51 -1.69 13.60 4.01
N GLU A 52 -1.36 14.75 3.50
CA GLU A 52 -0.24 14.92 2.57
C GLU A 52 1.02 15.26 3.34
N LEU A 53 2.05 14.45 3.19
CA LEU A 53 3.35 14.64 3.82
C LEU A 53 4.34 15.29 2.86
N ALA A 54 5.18 16.16 3.41
CA ALA A 54 6.28 16.83 2.72
C ALA A 54 7.47 16.99 3.70
N GLY A 55 8.58 17.51 3.20
CA GLY A 55 9.73 17.84 4.06
C GLY A 55 10.99 17.04 3.75
N PRO A 56 12.11 17.38 4.42
CA PRO A 56 13.42 16.77 4.14
C PRO A 56 13.48 15.26 4.35
N ASP A 57 12.68 14.72 5.27
CA ASP A 57 12.70 13.30 5.62
C ASP A 57 11.65 12.49 4.84
N LEU A 58 11.04 13.08 3.79
CA LEU A 58 10.09 12.39 2.91
C LEU A 58 10.68 11.10 2.28
N PRO A 59 11.95 11.05 1.86
CA PRO A 59 12.54 9.81 1.35
C PRO A 59 12.47 8.64 2.35
N LEU A 60 12.54 8.90 3.66
CA LEU A 60 12.40 7.85 4.68
C LEU A 60 10.98 7.26 4.68
N VAL A 61 9.98 8.10 4.42
CA VAL A 61 8.56 7.69 4.43
C VAL A 61 8.23 6.83 3.21
N THR A 62 8.86 7.10 2.07
CA THR A 62 8.60 6.40 0.79
C THR A 62 9.51 5.21 0.54
N GLN A 63 10.58 5.02 1.33
CA GLN A 63 11.44 3.85 1.24
C GLN A 63 10.69 2.54 1.50
N HIS A 64 11.26 1.42 1.04
CA HIS A 64 10.74 0.07 1.25
C HIS A 64 9.26 -0.04 0.85
N ASN A 65 8.92 0.47 -0.33
CA ASN A 65 7.55 0.49 -0.84
C ASN A 65 6.54 1.22 0.08
N GLY A 66 7.01 2.23 0.82
CA GLY A 66 6.17 3.03 1.70
C GLY A 66 5.77 2.34 3.02
N GLU A 67 6.59 1.43 3.53
CA GLU A 67 6.32 0.76 4.83
C GLU A 67 6.06 1.76 5.96
N LEU A 68 6.88 2.82 6.06
CA LEU A 68 6.66 3.84 7.07
C LEU A 68 5.36 4.62 6.84
N LEU A 69 5.02 4.91 5.58
CA LEU A 69 3.75 5.55 5.24
C LEU A 69 2.56 4.71 5.71
N LEU A 70 2.60 3.41 5.44
CA LEU A 70 1.57 2.47 5.90
C LEU A 70 1.53 2.34 7.44
N ALA A 71 2.68 2.38 8.10
CA ALA A 71 2.75 2.38 9.56
C ALA A 71 2.11 3.65 10.16
N LEU A 72 2.36 4.82 9.58
CA LEU A 72 1.72 6.07 10.00
C LEU A 72 0.20 6.03 9.83
N GLU A 73 -0.32 5.49 8.72
CA GLU A 73 -1.76 5.26 8.51
C GLU A 73 -2.33 4.35 9.60
N THR A 74 -1.65 3.23 9.87
CA THR A 74 -2.10 2.25 10.87
C THR A 74 -2.16 2.85 12.26
N ILE A 75 -1.13 3.61 12.65
CA ILE A 75 -1.09 4.29 13.96
C ILE A 75 -2.20 5.35 14.05
N ALA A 76 -2.40 6.13 12.98
CA ALA A 76 -3.47 7.13 12.95
C ALA A 76 -4.85 6.48 13.09
N ALA A 77 -5.11 5.37 12.40
CA ALA A 77 -6.35 4.61 12.52
C ALA A 77 -6.54 4.09 13.96
N GLN A 78 -5.49 3.59 14.62
CA GLN A 78 -5.53 3.15 16.02
C GLN A 78 -5.80 4.30 17.00
N ILE A 79 -5.17 5.46 16.80
CA ILE A 79 -5.43 6.68 17.61
C ILE A 79 -6.90 7.08 17.52
N LEU A 80 -7.51 6.94 16.34
CA LEU A 80 -8.91 7.21 16.10
C LEU A 80 -9.84 6.05 16.49
N ARG A 81 -9.29 4.90 16.93
CA ARG A 81 -10.01 3.69 17.29
C ARG A 81 -10.88 3.16 16.17
N LEU A 82 -10.40 3.25 14.94
CA LEU A 82 -11.06 2.69 13.76
C LEU A 82 -10.90 1.17 13.72
N ASP A 83 -11.96 0.49 13.27
CA ASP A 83 -11.90 -0.94 13.02
C ASP A 83 -11.10 -1.26 11.75
N GLN A 84 -10.66 -2.52 11.59
CA GLN A 84 -9.89 -2.93 10.41
C GLN A 84 -10.59 -2.61 9.06
N ARG A 85 -11.93 -2.60 9.06
CA ARG A 85 -12.74 -2.27 7.88
C ARG A 85 -12.81 -0.78 7.60
N GLU A 86 -12.44 0.03 8.57
CA GLU A 86 -12.52 1.49 8.57
C GLU A 86 -11.14 2.15 8.39
N ASN A 87 -10.08 1.35 8.35
CA ASN A 87 -8.70 1.87 8.19
C ASN A 87 -8.54 2.72 6.91
N ASP A 88 -9.31 2.42 5.87
CA ASP A 88 -9.29 3.17 4.60
C ASP A 88 -9.92 4.59 4.73
N LEU A 89 -10.53 4.93 5.88
CA LEU A 89 -11.08 6.26 6.13
C LEU A 89 -9.99 7.32 6.36
N VAL A 90 -8.78 6.90 6.73
CA VAL A 90 -7.61 7.77 6.88
C VAL A 90 -6.54 7.34 5.89
N SER A 91 -6.10 8.27 5.07
CA SER A 91 -5.09 8.01 4.06
C SER A 91 -3.96 9.02 4.18
N PHE A 92 -2.72 8.52 4.15
CA PHE A 92 -1.51 9.32 4.08
C PHE A 92 -0.90 9.19 2.69
N ASP A 93 -0.36 10.27 2.16
CA ASP A 93 0.43 10.21 0.93
C ASP A 93 1.66 11.13 1.03
N ALA A 94 2.60 10.91 0.15
CA ALA A 94 3.88 11.59 0.12
C ALA A 94 4.30 11.80 -1.34
N ALA A 95 4.15 13.01 -1.85
CA ALA A 95 4.51 13.36 -3.24
C ALA A 95 3.89 12.43 -4.30
N ASN A 96 2.60 12.11 -4.17
CA ASN A 96 1.86 11.19 -5.04
C ASN A 96 2.45 9.75 -5.06
N PHE A 97 3.12 9.33 -3.99
CA PHE A 97 3.75 8.03 -3.91
C PHE A 97 2.77 6.88 -4.22
N LYS A 98 1.54 6.95 -3.68
CA LYS A 98 0.53 5.90 -3.89
C LYS A 98 0.14 5.76 -5.37
N ALA A 99 -0.06 6.86 -6.07
CA ALA A 99 -0.41 6.85 -7.50
C ALA A 99 0.75 6.33 -8.35
N LEU A 100 1.98 6.79 -8.09
CA LEU A 100 3.18 6.30 -8.78
C LEU A 100 3.39 4.80 -8.54
N ARG A 101 3.22 4.35 -7.29
CA ARG A 101 3.35 2.93 -6.96
C ARG A 101 2.27 2.07 -7.62
N ALA A 102 1.03 2.56 -7.69
CA ALA A 102 -0.04 1.86 -8.39
C ALA A 102 0.24 1.74 -9.90
N ALA A 103 0.78 2.79 -10.53
CA ALA A 103 1.17 2.74 -11.94
C ALA A 103 2.32 1.75 -12.18
N GLU A 104 3.33 1.73 -11.31
CA GLU A 104 4.42 0.76 -11.37
C GLU A 104 3.91 -0.69 -11.25
N LEU A 105 3.02 -0.97 -10.30
CA LEU A 105 2.44 -2.29 -10.11
C LEU A 105 1.61 -2.73 -11.33
N ARG A 106 0.87 -1.81 -11.96
CA ARG A 106 0.15 -2.12 -13.21
C ARG A 106 1.10 -2.54 -14.32
N LEU A 107 2.18 -1.80 -14.53
CA LEU A 107 3.19 -2.13 -15.54
C LEU A 107 3.86 -3.49 -15.26
N GLN A 108 4.16 -3.77 -13.99
CA GLN A 108 4.68 -5.07 -13.58
C GLN A 108 3.68 -6.20 -13.84
N ALA A 109 2.37 -5.96 -13.63
CA ALA A 109 1.33 -6.93 -13.91
C ALA A 109 1.25 -7.25 -15.41
N GLU A 110 1.25 -6.25 -16.28
CA GLU A 110 1.24 -6.41 -17.75
C GLU A 110 2.46 -7.22 -18.22
N THR A 111 3.66 -6.84 -17.73
CA THR A 111 4.91 -7.54 -18.08
C THR A 111 4.89 -9.01 -17.64
N ALA A 112 4.38 -9.28 -16.43
CA ALA A 112 4.29 -10.64 -15.90
C ALA A 112 3.24 -11.47 -16.65
N ALA A 113 2.11 -10.86 -17.01
CA ALA A 113 1.08 -11.50 -17.82
C ALA A 113 1.63 -11.96 -19.17
N ASP A 114 2.31 -11.06 -19.87
CA ASP A 114 2.96 -11.40 -21.15
C ASP A 114 3.93 -12.56 -21.01
N LYS A 115 4.75 -12.56 -19.96
CA LYS A 115 5.70 -13.63 -19.69
C LYS A 115 5.00 -14.96 -19.43
N VAL A 116 3.96 -14.98 -18.64
CA VAL A 116 3.18 -16.19 -18.30
C VAL A 116 2.45 -16.71 -19.52
N LEU A 117 1.84 -15.84 -20.32
CA LEU A 117 1.12 -16.22 -21.55
C LEU A 117 2.06 -16.86 -22.59
N ARG A 118 3.28 -16.33 -22.73
CA ARG A 118 4.27 -16.87 -23.68
C ARG A 118 4.93 -18.16 -23.23
N SER A 119 5.23 -18.26 -21.92
CA SER A 119 6.00 -19.40 -21.39
C SER A 119 5.12 -20.55 -20.89
N GLY A 120 3.87 -20.28 -20.52
CA GLY A 120 3.00 -21.21 -19.81
C GLY A 120 3.45 -21.51 -18.37
N ILE A 121 4.46 -20.79 -17.85
CA ILE A 121 5.04 -21.01 -16.53
C ILE A 121 4.51 -19.93 -15.56
N PRO A 122 4.02 -20.31 -14.36
CA PRO A 122 3.60 -19.35 -13.36
C PRO A 122 4.72 -18.38 -12.95
N TYR A 123 4.34 -17.17 -12.59
CA TYR A 123 5.27 -16.16 -12.11
C TYR A 123 4.90 -15.71 -10.69
N ALA A 124 5.86 -15.79 -9.75
CA ALA A 124 5.70 -15.33 -8.39
C ALA A 124 6.33 -13.95 -8.22
N PHE A 125 5.56 -13.01 -7.70
CA PHE A 125 6.06 -11.69 -7.33
C PHE A 125 6.78 -11.73 -5.98
N PRO A 126 7.65 -10.76 -5.68
CA PRO A 126 8.17 -10.59 -4.33
C PRO A 126 7.06 -10.43 -3.30
N PRO A 127 7.32 -10.70 -2.00
CA PRO A 127 6.37 -10.40 -0.94
C PRO A 127 5.91 -8.95 -0.99
N MET A 128 4.62 -8.73 -0.79
CA MET A 128 4.00 -7.41 -0.85
C MET A 128 2.85 -7.31 0.16
N ASN A 129 2.55 -6.09 0.59
CA ASN A 129 1.46 -5.85 1.54
C ASN A 129 0.07 -6.14 0.94
N SER A 130 -0.95 -6.15 1.79
CA SER A 130 -2.33 -6.51 1.39
C SER A 130 -2.90 -5.57 0.34
N ARG A 131 -2.58 -4.27 0.44
CA ARG A 131 -3.02 -3.25 -0.50
C ARG A 131 -2.40 -3.48 -1.89
N GLU A 132 -1.09 -3.69 -1.94
CA GLU A 132 -0.39 -3.97 -3.20
C GLU A 132 -0.91 -5.24 -3.86
N ARG A 133 -1.12 -6.33 -3.08
CA ARG A 133 -1.69 -7.56 -3.62
C ARG A 133 -3.09 -7.34 -4.18
N ARG A 134 -3.93 -6.52 -3.53
CA ARG A 134 -5.25 -6.15 -4.05
C ARG A 134 -5.15 -5.37 -5.36
N LEU A 135 -4.26 -4.37 -5.43
CA LEU A 135 -4.03 -3.59 -6.65
C LEU A 135 -3.59 -4.50 -7.81
N MET A 136 -2.66 -5.43 -7.55
CA MET A 136 -2.21 -6.41 -8.52
C MET A 136 -3.34 -7.33 -8.98
N HIS A 137 -4.14 -7.89 -8.06
CA HIS A 137 -5.31 -8.69 -8.42
C HIS A 137 -6.28 -7.92 -9.32
N MET A 138 -6.50 -6.64 -9.02
CA MET A 138 -7.37 -5.78 -9.84
C MET A 138 -6.76 -5.52 -11.23
N ALA A 139 -5.45 -5.29 -11.31
CA ALA A 139 -4.75 -5.09 -12.58
C ALA A 139 -4.86 -6.33 -13.50
N PHE A 140 -4.77 -7.52 -12.93
CA PHE A 140 -4.90 -8.76 -13.71
C PHE A 140 -6.33 -9.09 -14.15
N ARG A 141 -7.37 -8.56 -13.49
CA ARG A 141 -8.77 -8.83 -13.86
C ARG A 141 -9.12 -8.45 -15.31
N GLY A 142 -8.41 -7.47 -15.87
CA GLY A 142 -8.61 -7.01 -17.26
C GLY A 142 -7.77 -7.79 -18.28
N ILE A 143 -6.95 -8.75 -17.86
CA ILE A 143 -6.03 -9.47 -18.74
C ILE A 143 -6.54 -10.90 -18.93
N GLU A 144 -6.96 -11.22 -20.17
CA GLU A 144 -7.42 -12.57 -20.50
C GLU A 144 -6.28 -13.58 -20.50
N GLY A 145 -6.58 -14.83 -20.17
CA GLY A 145 -5.64 -15.95 -20.22
C GLY A 145 -4.74 -16.11 -19.00
N VAL A 146 -4.91 -15.27 -17.97
CA VAL A 146 -4.19 -15.40 -16.70
C VAL A 146 -5.13 -15.39 -15.50
N GLU A 147 -4.71 -16.05 -14.43
CA GLU A 147 -5.38 -16.07 -13.11
C GLU A 147 -4.37 -15.75 -12.02
N THR A 148 -4.85 -15.21 -10.91
CA THR A 148 -3.97 -14.84 -9.80
C THR A 148 -4.40 -15.46 -8.48
N ALA A 149 -3.41 -15.88 -7.69
CA ALA A 149 -3.63 -16.35 -6.33
C ALA A 149 -2.60 -15.75 -5.37
N SER A 150 -3.00 -15.49 -4.12
CA SER A 150 -2.07 -15.10 -3.06
C SER A 150 -1.57 -16.34 -2.32
N SER A 151 -0.25 -16.45 -2.14
CA SER A 151 0.42 -17.56 -1.45
C SER A 151 1.32 -17.02 -0.33
N GLY A 152 1.70 -17.88 0.63
CA GLY A 152 2.49 -17.49 1.79
C GLY A 152 1.66 -16.88 2.92
N GLU A 153 2.31 -16.52 4.02
CA GLU A 153 1.69 -16.02 5.24
C GLU A 153 2.37 -14.75 5.75
N GLY A 154 1.62 -13.92 6.47
CA GLY A 154 2.13 -12.71 7.12
C GLY A 154 2.86 -11.77 6.16
N GLN A 155 4.07 -11.38 6.52
CA GLN A 155 4.92 -10.47 5.74
C GLN A 155 5.55 -11.15 4.51
N ASP A 156 5.57 -12.48 4.47
CA ASP A 156 6.08 -13.27 3.35
C ASP A 156 5.01 -13.58 2.30
N ARG A 157 3.82 -13.03 2.45
CA ARG A 157 2.73 -13.26 1.53
C ARG A 157 2.95 -12.54 0.21
N PHE A 158 2.86 -13.28 -0.89
CA PHE A 158 3.12 -12.83 -2.25
C PHE A 158 1.98 -13.18 -3.20
N LEU A 159 1.99 -12.58 -4.38
CA LEU A 159 1.07 -12.87 -5.46
C LEU A 159 1.74 -13.81 -6.47
N VAL A 160 0.95 -14.73 -6.99
CA VAL A 160 1.33 -15.58 -8.12
C VAL A 160 0.36 -15.36 -9.26
N VAL A 161 0.87 -15.23 -10.47
CA VAL A 161 0.09 -15.24 -11.70
C VAL A 161 0.31 -16.57 -12.43
N TYR A 162 -0.78 -17.19 -12.84
CA TYR A 162 -0.86 -18.47 -13.50
C TYR A 162 -1.46 -18.33 -14.91
N PRO A 163 -1.15 -19.23 -15.84
CA PRO A 163 -1.99 -19.41 -17.01
C PRO A 163 -3.41 -19.80 -16.58
N ALA A 164 -4.43 -19.28 -17.25
CA ALA A 164 -5.83 -19.58 -16.92
C ALA A 164 -6.11 -21.08 -16.84
N GLY A 165 -6.86 -21.50 -15.81
CA GLY A 165 -7.19 -22.91 -15.55
C GLY A 165 -6.03 -23.76 -15.02
N LYS A 166 -4.88 -23.18 -14.68
CA LYS A 166 -3.67 -23.91 -14.22
C LYS A 166 -3.12 -23.45 -12.88
N THR A 167 -3.98 -23.05 -11.96
CA THR A 167 -3.58 -22.57 -10.62
C THR A 167 -2.93 -23.61 -9.72
N ASN A 168 -2.94 -24.87 -10.11
CA ASN A 168 -2.30 -26.00 -9.42
C ASN A 168 -0.84 -26.25 -9.82
N LEU A 169 -0.28 -25.47 -10.76
CA LEU A 169 1.12 -25.61 -11.15
C LEU A 169 2.06 -25.25 -9.98
N PRO A 170 3.16 -26.00 -9.83
CA PRO A 170 4.15 -25.69 -8.79
C PRO A 170 4.80 -24.33 -9.05
N VAL A 171 4.98 -23.56 -7.98
CA VAL A 171 5.60 -22.24 -8.04
C VAL A 171 6.81 -22.23 -7.13
N THR A 172 7.94 -21.75 -7.67
CA THR A 172 9.11 -21.46 -6.85
C THR A 172 8.86 -20.16 -6.08
N PRO A 173 8.83 -20.20 -4.75
CA PRO A 173 8.69 -18.97 -3.96
C PRO A 173 9.78 -17.95 -4.32
N PRO A 174 9.48 -16.65 -4.30
CA PRO A 174 10.46 -15.64 -4.59
C PRO A 174 11.60 -15.69 -3.56
N VAL A 175 12.83 -15.62 -4.06
CA VAL A 175 14.02 -15.56 -3.20
C VAL A 175 14.03 -14.22 -2.49
N LYS A 176 14.00 -14.23 -1.16
CA LYS A 176 14.19 -13.00 -0.37
C LYS A 176 15.53 -12.39 -0.70
N PRO A 177 15.62 -11.09 -1.01
CA PRO A 177 16.90 -10.43 -1.02
C PRO A 177 17.54 -10.60 0.36
N ARG A 178 18.73 -11.17 0.41
CA ARG A 178 19.48 -11.29 1.66
C ARG A 178 19.68 -9.89 2.21
N SER A 179 19.08 -9.60 3.36
CA SER A 179 19.46 -8.42 4.13
C SER A 179 20.93 -8.59 4.51
N PHE A 180 21.81 -7.84 3.89
CA PHE A 180 23.18 -7.71 4.37
C PHE A 180 23.10 -7.01 5.72
N GLY A 181 23.10 -7.82 6.80
CA GLY A 181 23.28 -7.32 8.14
C GLY A 181 24.59 -6.55 8.21
N ARG A 182 24.50 -5.24 8.41
CA ARG A 182 25.66 -4.49 8.88
C ARG A 182 26.02 -5.04 10.27
N ARG A 183 27.20 -5.65 10.37
CA ARG A 183 27.88 -5.84 11.64
C ARG A 183 28.35 -4.48 12.15
#